data_e3db2208cc9c497a3fe37f068f211c5f
#
_entry.id   e3db2208cc9c497a3fe37f068f211c5f
#
_cell.length_a   1.000
_cell.length_b   1.000
_cell.length_c   1.000
_cell.angle_alpha   90.00
_cell.angle_beta   90.00
_cell.angle_gamma   90.00
#
_symmetry.space_group_name_H-M   'P 1'
#
loop_
_entity.id
_entity.type
_entity.pdbx_description
1 polymer ?
#
loop_
_entity_poly.entity_id
_entity_poly.type
_entity_poly.pdbx_seq_one_letter_code
_entity_poly.pdbx_strand_id
1 'polypeptide(L)'
;MKKLLATILALVMALGVTTMAWAEGDWTGSGTEADPYMITTEAGLNKLATDVNSGTVYSGKYFKLGKSITVTDWTPIGQKGTENKFAGTFDGNGQTVTINRINSSLDSAFGGYAGFFGAVKDATIKNLTVAGTINGSDVAGVVARLDGASKVINCINKAKVTGTSKAAGITVKIDGANVVIEGCTNDGEIKSDTVNGAAGIVVYAQGENFTINGCTNNGKISGPFVGGVVFNVSDSGSGIVKNCVNNGSVHSTNAGQNIMTAGIVSVNLKGSGLKIVNCSNTGVIEGENCSAICYSEYTNDASEPNTNSGEIKATVSRTISESTAVLNGDMSIGLTIHPYAAVTINSGNYSGSIESKGSLTVDGGTFIAGGNFYSSGTLVINNGTFARGVSVQTGTATINEGAFKTDVSCADNGKLTINGGKFAREIHASDTSTVNINGGEFTFNTNTNEVIDIKAGAKVTISNGVFAQENTNRFCPNNKDRLTVTGGTFVSDAMVTALMGEPINAPQATVVNGDKTMIAVGSAAIADAANSGKKVTITKGGEKIGRASCRERV
;
A
#
# COMPACT_ATOMS: atom_id res chain seq x y z
N MET A 1 82.18 21.93 20.69
CA MET A 1 81.11 20.98 20.57
C MET A 1 79.70 21.63 20.69
N LYS A 2 79.42 22.49 21.65
CA LYS A 2 78.06 23.10 21.80
C LYS A 2 77.59 23.99 20.64
N LYS A 3 78.53 24.72 19.95
CA LYS A 3 78.19 25.54 18.76
C LYS A 3 77.96 24.74 17.49
N LEU A 4 78.62 23.58 17.32
CA LEU A 4 78.48 22.68 16.18
C LEU A 4 77.13 21.95 16.25
N LEU A 5 76.72 21.57 17.47
CA LEU A 5 75.41 20.90 17.71
C LEU A 5 74.24 21.86 17.46
N ALA A 6 74.34 23.14 17.83
CA ALA A 6 73.33 24.16 17.54
C ALA A 6 73.17 24.46 16.05
N THR A 7 74.27 24.43 15.29
CA THR A 7 74.24 24.66 13.84
C THR A 7 73.66 23.44 13.09
N ILE A 8 73.97 22.22 13.54
CA ILE A 8 73.35 20.99 12.98
C ILE A 8 71.87 20.92 13.28
N LEU A 9 71.44 21.30 14.51
CA LEU A 9 70.01 21.32 14.90
C LEU A 9 69.22 22.41 14.13
N ALA A 10 69.84 23.59 13.87
CA ALA A 10 69.25 24.63 13.06
C ALA A 10 69.16 24.22 11.56
N LEU A 11 70.16 23.47 11.03
CA LEU A 11 70.13 22.96 9.66
C LEU A 11 69.10 21.83 9.48
N VAL A 12 68.93 21.00 10.49
CA VAL A 12 67.86 19.94 10.49
C VAL A 12 66.48 20.53 10.62
N MET A 13 66.30 21.61 11.34
CA MET A 13 64.99 22.33 11.40
C MET A 13 64.75 23.16 10.12
N ALA A 14 65.77 23.60 9.41
CA ALA A 14 65.60 24.30 8.14
C ALA A 14 65.35 23.38 6.94
N LEU A 15 65.69 22.09 7.04
CA LEU A 15 65.42 21.08 6.03
C LEU A 15 64.09 20.31 6.23
N GLY A 16 63.38 20.62 7.33
CA GLY A 16 62.17 19.85 7.75
C GLY A 16 60.82 20.51 7.46
N VAL A 17 60.78 21.70 6.85
CA VAL A 17 59.51 22.33 6.48
C VAL A 17 59.59 22.87 5.06
N THR A 18 59.75 21.98 4.11
CA THR A 18 59.12 22.25 2.82
C THR A 18 57.63 22.02 3.04
N THR A 19 56.89 23.09 3.38
CA THR A 19 55.47 23.13 3.05
C THR A 19 55.45 22.92 1.55
N MET A 20 55.20 21.67 1.12
CA MET A 20 54.71 21.47 -0.24
C MET A 20 53.47 22.33 -0.35
N ALA A 21 53.58 23.48 -0.98
CA ALA A 21 52.44 24.19 -1.50
C ALA A 21 51.83 23.25 -2.55
N TRP A 22 50.86 22.47 -2.09
CA TRP A 22 50.05 21.70 -3.01
C TRP A 22 49.43 22.67 -3.99
N ALA A 23 49.52 22.40 -5.27
CA ALA A 23 48.83 23.19 -6.27
C ALA A 23 47.34 23.25 -5.86
N GLU A 24 46.73 24.42 -6.01
CA GLU A 24 45.33 24.64 -5.69
C GLU A 24 44.49 23.59 -6.46
N GLY A 25 43.87 22.61 -5.74
CA GLY A 25 43.14 21.50 -6.32
C GLY A 25 43.75 20.12 -6.12
N ASP A 26 44.99 19.98 -5.60
CA ASP A 26 45.60 18.66 -5.37
C ASP A 26 45.09 18.05 -4.05
N TRP A 27 44.91 16.72 -4.07
CA TRP A 27 44.55 15.91 -2.92
C TRP A 27 45.77 15.35 -2.22
N THR A 28 45.69 15.15 -0.90
CA THR A 28 46.66 14.33 -0.17
C THR A 28 46.20 12.87 -0.20
N GLY A 29 47.11 11.93 0.07
CA GLY A 29 46.85 10.49 0.08
C GLY A 29 47.12 9.82 -1.26
N SER A 30 47.10 8.47 -1.26
CA SER A 30 47.41 7.62 -2.42
C SER A 30 46.15 7.07 -3.11
N GLY A 31 44.96 7.33 -2.59
CA GLY A 31 43.68 6.86 -3.09
C GLY A 31 43.45 5.37 -2.83
N THR A 32 44.08 4.80 -1.81
CA THR A 32 43.78 3.48 -1.27
C THR A 32 42.77 3.59 -0.13
N GLU A 33 42.18 2.51 0.32
CA GLU A 33 41.26 2.51 1.44
C GLU A 33 41.93 2.98 2.74
N ALA A 34 43.18 2.55 2.98
CA ALA A 34 43.95 2.96 4.16
C ALA A 34 44.47 4.40 4.09
N ASP A 35 44.65 4.95 2.89
CA ASP A 35 45.17 6.30 2.65
C ASP A 35 44.39 6.95 1.48
N PRO A 36 43.12 7.35 1.71
CA PRO A 36 42.23 7.89 0.68
C PRO A 36 42.69 9.28 0.19
N TYR A 37 42.33 9.64 -1.03
CA TYR A 37 42.47 11.01 -1.50
C TYR A 37 41.61 11.94 -0.64
N MET A 38 42.26 12.83 0.11
CA MET A 38 41.61 13.79 1.04
C MET A 38 41.22 15.05 0.32
N ILE A 39 39.94 15.34 0.24
CA ILE A 39 39.39 16.56 -0.37
C ILE A 39 39.01 17.55 0.73
N THR A 40 39.64 18.75 0.71
CA THR A 40 39.41 19.79 1.71
C THR A 40 39.02 21.13 1.11
N THR A 41 38.93 21.24 -0.22
CA THR A 41 38.67 22.53 -0.90
C THR A 41 37.64 22.34 -2.04
N GLU A 42 36.99 23.47 -2.42
CA GLU A 42 36.15 23.52 -3.61
C GLU A 42 36.95 23.14 -4.88
N ALA A 43 38.19 23.61 -4.99
CA ALA A 43 39.09 23.29 -6.11
C ALA A 43 39.33 21.76 -6.21
N GLY A 44 39.50 21.06 -5.06
CA GLY A 44 39.66 19.61 -5.02
C GLY A 44 38.41 18.84 -5.49
N LEU A 45 37.21 19.33 -5.14
CA LEU A 45 35.96 18.78 -5.66
C LEU A 45 35.82 19.03 -7.17
N ASN A 46 36.11 20.23 -7.64
CA ASN A 46 36.07 20.61 -9.05
C ASN A 46 37.07 19.78 -9.90
N LYS A 47 38.26 19.50 -9.33
CA LYS A 47 39.23 18.61 -9.96
C LYS A 47 38.63 17.19 -10.15
N LEU A 48 38.02 16.62 -9.11
CA LEU A 48 37.37 15.31 -9.23
C LEU A 48 36.28 15.30 -10.32
N ALA A 49 35.44 16.33 -10.36
CA ALA A 49 34.41 16.47 -11.38
C ALA A 49 35.02 16.58 -12.79
N THR A 50 36.06 17.38 -12.96
CA THR A 50 36.78 17.55 -14.24
C THR A 50 37.41 16.25 -14.71
N ASP A 51 38.13 15.56 -13.84
CA ASP A 51 38.82 14.32 -14.16
C ASP A 51 37.84 13.23 -14.58
N VAL A 52 36.75 13.01 -13.80
CA VAL A 52 35.72 12.01 -14.12
C VAL A 52 35.01 12.36 -15.42
N ASN A 53 34.63 13.62 -15.61
CA ASN A 53 33.92 14.07 -16.80
C ASN A 53 34.80 14.05 -18.06
N SER A 54 36.12 13.98 -17.87
CA SER A 54 37.11 13.79 -18.95
C SER A 54 37.56 12.32 -19.18
N GLY A 55 36.96 11.37 -18.42
CA GLY A 55 37.17 9.94 -18.64
C GLY A 55 37.98 9.19 -17.58
N THR A 56 38.45 9.88 -16.52
CA THR A 56 39.14 9.21 -15.39
C THR A 56 38.13 8.71 -14.37
N VAL A 57 37.66 7.49 -14.49
CA VAL A 57 36.52 6.97 -13.69
C VAL A 57 36.86 6.59 -12.25
N TYR A 58 38.12 6.49 -11.88
CA TYR A 58 38.64 6.19 -10.54
C TYR A 58 38.19 4.82 -9.95
N SER A 59 38.04 3.80 -10.76
CA SER A 59 37.71 2.46 -10.28
C SER A 59 38.71 1.96 -9.24
N GLY A 60 38.21 1.45 -8.11
CA GLY A 60 39.01 0.97 -6.98
C GLY A 60 39.75 2.06 -6.20
N LYS A 61 39.48 3.35 -6.46
CA LYS A 61 40.05 4.47 -5.71
C LYS A 61 39.10 4.95 -4.63
N TYR A 62 39.69 5.50 -3.56
CA TYR A 62 38.98 6.00 -2.38
C TYR A 62 39.21 7.49 -2.22
N PHE A 63 38.10 8.23 -2.05
CA PHE A 63 38.06 9.66 -1.76
C PHE A 63 37.37 9.90 -0.42
N LYS A 64 37.86 10.89 0.34
CA LYS A 64 37.28 11.25 1.63
C LYS A 64 37.26 12.77 1.82
N LEU A 65 36.13 13.29 2.30
CA LEU A 65 36.07 14.71 2.69
C LEU A 65 36.78 14.92 4.02
N GLY A 66 37.67 15.89 4.07
CA GLY A 66 38.37 16.31 5.30
C GLY A 66 37.59 17.35 6.08
N LYS A 67 36.72 18.13 5.44
CA LYS A 67 35.86 19.14 6.04
C LYS A 67 34.64 19.43 5.15
N SER A 68 33.66 20.14 5.70
CA SER A 68 32.53 20.64 4.91
C SER A 68 32.98 21.70 3.89
N ILE A 69 32.39 21.70 2.71
CA ILE A 69 32.78 22.52 1.57
C ILE A 69 31.51 23.16 0.96
N THR A 70 31.61 24.45 0.66
CA THR A 70 30.60 25.15 -0.15
C THR A 70 31.13 25.28 -1.57
N VAL A 71 30.30 24.93 -2.56
CA VAL A 71 30.61 25.06 -3.99
C VAL A 71 29.66 26.08 -4.62
N THR A 72 30.23 27.00 -5.39
CA THR A 72 29.49 28.17 -5.92
C THR A 72 28.74 27.79 -7.19
N ASP A 73 29.44 27.26 -8.20
CA ASP A 73 28.93 26.77 -9.46
C ASP A 73 29.33 25.31 -9.62
N TRP A 74 28.39 24.40 -9.30
CA TRP A 74 28.72 23.00 -9.28
C TRP A 74 28.50 22.32 -10.63
N THR A 75 29.52 21.62 -11.11
CA THR A 75 29.43 20.68 -12.22
C THR A 75 29.29 19.27 -11.64
N PRO A 76 28.18 18.55 -11.90
CA PRO A 76 27.98 17.18 -11.39
C PRO A 76 29.12 16.23 -11.78
N ILE A 77 29.49 15.33 -10.87
CA ILE A 77 30.52 14.32 -11.11
C ILE A 77 29.88 13.16 -11.92
N GLY A 78 30.40 12.88 -13.13
CA GLY A 78 29.95 11.81 -14.00
C GLY A 78 28.78 12.19 -14.90
N GLN A 79 28.76 11.64 -16.11
CA GLN A 79 27.81 12.00 -17.18
C GLN A 79 26.94 10.81 -17.60
N LYS A 80 25.66 11.06 -17.85
CA LYS A 80 24.76 10.07 -18.46
C LYS A 80 25.13 9.87 -19.95
N GLY A 81 24.97 8.63 -20.42
CA GLY A 81 25.15 8.31 -21.86
C GLY A 81 26.58 8.17 -22.31
N THR A 82 27.54 8.31 -21.40
CA THR A 82 28.98 8.08 -21.64
C THR A 82 29.51 7.06 -20.64
N GLU A 83 30.77 6.60 -20.84
CA GLU A 83 31.48 5.83 -19.82
C GLU A 83 32.13 6.71 -18.75
N ASN A 84 32.01 8.05 -18.85
CA ASN A 84 32.54 9.02 -17.90
C ASN A 84 31.67 9.06 -16.63
N LYS A 85 31.70 7.99 -15.86
CA LYS A 85 30.96 7.81 -14.61
C LYS A 85 31.93 7.53 -13.49
N PHE A 86 31.67 8.10 -12.31
CA PHE A 86 32.48 7.78 -11.15
C PHE A 86 32.29 6.31 -10.76
N ALA A 87 33.42 5.60 -10.55
CA ALA A 87 33.43 4.16 -10.22
C ALA A 87 34.23 3.84 -8.94
N GLY A 88 34.60 4.85 -8.16
CA GLY A 88 35.34 4.69 -6.90
C GLY A 88 34.45 4.65 -5.67
N THR A 89 35.09 4.75 -4.51
CA THR A 89 34.44 4.99 -3.23
C THR A 89 34.59 6.46 -2.83
N PHE A 90 33.46 7.14 -2.56
CA PHE A 90 33.46 8.50 -2.04
C PHE A 90 32.84 8.49 -0.62
N ASP A 91 33.65 8.79 0.38
CA ASP A 91 33.24 8.90 1.78
C ASP A 91 33.11 10.38 2.18
N GLY A 92 31.89 10.84 2.36
CA GLY A 92 31.61 12.17 2.87
C GLY A 92 32.11 12.40 4.30
N ASN A 93 32.45 11.33 5.05
CA ASN A 93 32.99 11.41 6.42
C ASN A 93 32.11 12.22 7.38
N GLY A 94 30.79 12.23 7.16
CA GLY A 94 29.84 13.04 7.90
C GLY A 94 29.87 14.54 7.58
N GLN A 95 30.68 14.96 6.59
CA GLN A 95 30.79 16.35 6.18
C GLN A 95 29.65 16.75 5.23
N THR A 96 29.44 18.07 5.11
CA THR A 96 28.40 18.63 4.23
C THR A 96 29.04 19.30 3.02
N VAL A 97 28.50 18.98 1.84
CA VAL A 97 28.73 19.79 0.63
C VAL A 97 27.51 20.66 0.40
N THR A 98 27.71 21.99 0.46
CA THR A 98 26.64 22.96 0.17
C THR A 98 26.76 23.44 -1.26
N ILE A 99 25.73 23.17 -2.08
CA ILE A 99 25.67 23.57 -3.48
C ILE A 99 24.83 24.84 -3.60
N ASN A 100 25.44 25.95 -4.00
CA ASN A 100 24.73 27.20 -4.21
C ASN A 100 23.95 27.19 -5.54
N ARG A 101 24.55 26.63 -6.58
CA ARG A 101 23.95 26.53 -7.92
C ARG A 101 24.53 25.35 -8.70
N ILE A 102 23.69 24.64 -9.45
CA ILE A 102 24.15 23.72 -10.50
C ILE A 102 24.42 24.54 -11.76
N ASN A 103 25.50 24.25 -12.44
CA ASN A 103 25.85 24.89 -13.70
C ASN A 103 24.89 24.45 -14.81
N SER A 104 23.91 25.28 -15.12
CA SER A 104 22.83 24.99 -16.08
C SER A 104 23.29 24.93 -17.55
N SER A 105 24.46 25.48 -17.88
CA SER A 105 25.00 25.43 -19.24
C SER A 105 25.38 24.02 -19.70
N LEU A 106 25.35 23.03 -18.77
CA LEU A 106 25.73 21.64 -18.99
C LEU A 106 24.54 20.68 -19.11
N ASP A 107 23.29 21.16 -19.03
CA ASP A 107 22.09 20.31 -19.09
C ASP A 107 22.09 19.34 -20.29
N SER A 108 22.54 19.78 -21.47
CA SER A 108 22.63 18.92 -22.66
C SER A 108 23.78 17.88 -22.56
N ALA A 109 24.92 18.25 -21.97
CA ALA A 109 26.09 17.35 -21.82
C ALA A 109 25.85 16.23 -20.80
N PHE A 110 25.06 16.53 -19.73
CA PHE A 110 24.70 15.56 -18.70
C PHE A 110 23.41 14.80 -19.02
N GLY A 111 22.81 15.04 -20.20
CA GLY A 111 21.52 14.43 -20.60
C GLY A 111 20.41 14.73 -19.59
N GLY A 112 20.46 15.91 -18.96
CA GLY A 112 19.50 16.38 -17.98
C GLY A 112 19.65 15.81 -16.57
N TYR A 113 20.63 14.94 -16.30
CA TYR A 113 20.85 14.35 -14.97
C TYR A 113 21.83 15.19 -14.14
N ALA A 114 21.38 15.74 -13.04
CA ALA A 114 22.19 16.59 -12.17
C ALA A 114 21.99 16.25 -10.67
N GLY A 115 23.06 16.50 -9.89
CA GLY A 115 23.10 16.29 -8.45
C GLY A 115 24.50 16.59 -7.95
N PHE A 116 24.85 16.15 -6.74
CA PHE A 116 26.26 16.13 -6.40
C PHE A 116 27.03 15.19 -7.34
N PHE A 117 26.50 13.96 -7.58
CA PHE A 117 26.88 13.11 -8.70
C PHE A 117 25.81 13.13 -9.78
N GLY A 118 26.21 13.25 -11.05
CA GLY A 118 25.32 13.09 -12.21
C GLY A 118 25.05 11.60 -12.49
N ALA A 119 26.12 10.81 -12.68
CA ALA A 119 26.04 9.37 -12.88
C ALA A 119 27.24 8.63 -12.28
N VAL A 120 26.95 7.48 -11.68
CA VAL A 120 27.98 6.59 -11.11
C VAL A 120 27.76 5.15 -11.62
N LYS A 121 28.83 4.33 -11.64
CA LYS A 121 28.78 2.94 -12.06
C LYS A 121 29.70 2.07 -11.19
N ASP A 122 29.14 1.04 -10.56
CA ASP A 122 29.87 0.16 -9.63
C ASP A 122 30.60 0.91 -8.50
N ALA A 123 30.00 2.03 -8.06
CA ALA A 123 30.57 2.95 -7.08
C ALA A 123 29.95 2.80 -5.68
N THR A 124 30.67 3.28 -4.67
CA THR A 124 30.12 3.43 -3.31
C THR A 124 30.16 4.89 -2.88
N ILE A 125 29.01 5.49 -2.63
CA ILE A 125 28.85 6.84 -2.09
C ILE A 125 28.33 6.70 -0.66
N LYS A 126 29.04 7.24 0.33
CA LYS A 126 28.63 7.04 1.73
C LYS A 126 28.90 8.24 2.62
N ASN A 127 28.12 8.33 3.72
CA ASN A 127 28.31 9.29 4.82
C ASN A 127 28.37 10.76 4.36
N LEU A 128 27.66 11.11 3.30
CA LEU A 128 27.67 12.44 2.70
C LEU A 128 26.38 13.20 3.02
N THR A 129 26.51 14.45 3.45
CA THR A 129 25.38 15.39 3.49
C THR A 129 25.47 16.36 2.32
N VAL A 130 24.40 16.51 1.56
CA VAL A 130 24.28 17.53 0.51
C VAL A 130 23.25 18.56 0.93
N ALA A 131 23.60 19.85 0.84
CA ALA A 131 22.76 20.97 1.21
C ALA A 131 22.73 22.05 0.12
N GLY A 132 21.92 23.09 0.30
CA GLY A 132 21.80 24.21 -0.63
C GLY A 132 20.61 24.10 -1.59
N THR A 133 20.81 24.42 -2.88
CA THR A 133 19.74 24.45 -3.87
C THR A 133 20.18 23.73 -5.15
N ILE A 134 19.37 22.77 -5.60
CA ILE A 134 19.64 21.97 -6.79
C ILE A 134 18.45 22.10 -7.74
N ASN A 135 18.65 22.72 -8.88
CA ASN A 135 17.65 22.93 -9.92
C ASN A 135 18.15 22.33 -11.25
N GLY A 136 17.24 21.79 -12.05
CA GLY A 136 17.57 21.24 -13.37
C GLY A 136 16.43 20.37 -13.93
N SER A 137 16.71 19.52 -14.90
CA SER A 137 15.69 18.65 -15.50
C SER A 137 15.43 17.41 -14.62
N ASP A 138 16.34 16.45 -14.62
CA ASP A 138 16.27 15.23 -13.82
C ASP A 138 17.29 15.35 -12.67
N VAL A 139 16.85 15.79 -11.49
CA VAL A 139 17.76 16.21 -10.42
C VAL A 139 17.61 15.42 -9.13
N ALA A 140 18.75 15.15 -8.48
CA ALA A 140 18.80 14.54 -7.17
C ALA A 140 19.74 15.30 -6.22
N GLY A 141 19.48 15.16 -4.91
CA GLY A 141 20.40 15.70 -3.92
C GLY A 141 21.77 15.03 -3.99
N VAL A 142 21.84 13.71 -4.05
CA VAL A 142 23.09 12.95 -3.94
C VAL A 142 23.57 12.42 -5.29
N VAL A 143 22.86 11.50 -5.92
CA VAL A 143 23.26 10.87 -7.18
C VAL A 143 22.07 10.83 -8.14
N ALA A 144 22.18 11.43 -9.31
CA ALA A 144 21.04 11.40 -10.22
C ALA A 144 20.81 10.02 -10.87
N ARG A 145 21.89 9.28 -11.20
CA ARG A 145 21.77 7.94 -11.82
C ARG A 145 22.74 6.92 -11.24
N LEU A 146 22.21 5.73 -10.92
CA LEU A 146 22.96 4.58 -10.41
C LEU A 146 22.99 3.47 -11.47
N ASP A 147 24.17 3.18 -12.03
CA ASP A 147 24.44 2.08 -12.94
C ASP A 147 25.30 1.01 -12.23
N GLY A 148 25.30 -0.22 -12.76
CA GLY A 148 26.03 -1.35 -12.17
C GLY A 148 25.57 -1.66 -10.74
N ALA A 149 26.42 -2.30 -9.96
CA ALA A 149 26.15 -2.66 -8.56
C ALA A 149 26.50 -1.52 -7.58
N SER A 150 26.07 -0.30 -7.89
CA SER A 150 26.37 0.90 -7.10
C SER A 150 25.68 0.90 -5.74
N LYS A 151 26.31 1.57 -4.75
CA LYS A 151 25.81 1.69 -3.38
C LYS A 151 25.75 3.15 -2.93
N VAL A 152 24.64 3.54 -2.25
CA VAL A 152 24.49 4.83 -1.59
C VAL A 152 24.12 4.56 -0.13
N ILE A 153 25.01 4.90 0.81
CA ILE A 153 24.89 4.44 2.20
C ILE A 153 25.00 5.63 3.15
N ASN A 154 24.06 5.78 4.08
CA ASN A 154 24.05 6.80 5.12
C ASN A 154 24.23 8.24 4.57
N CYS A 155 23.65 8.52 3.40
CA CYS A 155 23.70 9.86 2.81
C CYS A 155 22.45 10.66 3.17
N ILE A 156 22.62 11.99 3.34
CA ILE A 156 21.56 12.91 3.75
C ILE A 156 21.39 14.00 2.71
N ASN A 157 20.19 14.16 2.18
CA ASN A 157 19.82 15.35 1.42
C ASN A 157 19.17 16.39 2.33
N LYS A 158 19.77 17.58 2.45
CA LYS A 158 19.19 18.77 3.06
C LYS A 158 18.94 19.89 2.04
N ALA A 159 19.31 19.65 0.78
CA ALA A 159 19.11 20.62 -0.28
C ALA A 159 17.63 20.71 -0.68
N LYS A 160 17.19 21.89 -1.07
CA LYS A 160 15.98 22.07 -1.85
C LYS A 160 16.23 21.62 -3.28
N VAL A 161 15.49 20.61 -3.73
CA VAL A 161 15.64 20.01 -5.07
C VAL A 161 14.41 20.30 -5.91
N THR A 162 14.59 21.00 -7.05
CA THR A 162 13.50 21.34 -7.97
C THR A 162 13.82 20.85 -9.37
N GLY A 163 13.05 19.88 -9.86
CA GLY A 163 13.19 19.32 -11.20
C GLY A 163 12.11 19.83 -12.15
N THR A 164 12.52 20.29 -13.34
CA THR A 164 11.55 20.59 -14.42
C THR A 164 10.97 19.31 -15.03
N SER A 165 11.63 18.15 -14.82
CA SER A 165 11.15 16.82 -15.20
C SER A 165 11.03 15.92 -13.97
N LYS A 166 12.14 15.55 -13.32
CA LYS A 166 12.17 14.66 -12.15
C LYS A 166 12.95 15.28 -10.99
N ALA A 167 12.50 14.99 -9.76
CA ALA A 167 13.21 15.45 -8.56
C ALA A 167 13.28 14.37 -7.49
N ALA A 168 14.47 14.12 -6.95
CA ALA A 168 14.68 13.14 -5.87
C ALA A 168 15.54 13.72 -4.74
N GLY A 169 15.30 13.26 -3.51
CA GLY A 169 16.22 13.56 -2.42
C GLY A 169 17.55 12.82 -2.59
N ILE A 170 17.54 11.55 -2.92
CA ILE A 170 18.75 10.72 -3.01
C ILE A 170 19.09 10.35 -4.45
N THR A 171 18.19 9.72 -5.22
CA THR A 171 18.49 9.36 -6.61
C THR A 171 17.26 9.44 -7.53
N VAL A 172 17.48 9.92 -8.76
CA VAL A 172 16.41 9.92 -9.77
C VAL A 172 16.20 8.54 -10.35
N LYS A 173 17.29 7.80 -10.64
CA LYS A 173 17.16 6.54 -11.37
C LYS A 173 18.10 5.45 -10.87
N ILE A 174 17.53 4.30 -10.56
CA ILE A 174 18.24 3.02 -10.43
C ILE A 174 18.13 2.30 -11.78
N ASP A 175 19.24 2.09 -12.48
CA ASP A 175 19.31 1.43 -13.79
C ASP A 175 20.20 0.17 -13.75
N GLY A 176 21.07 0.09 -12.74
CA GLY A 176 21.95 -1.07 -12.50
C GLY A 176 21.26 -2.18 -11.72
N ALA A 177 21.73 -3.41 -11.90
CA ALA A 177 21.34 -4.54 -11.06
C ALA A 177 22.10 -4.54 -9.72
N ASN A 178 21.47 -5.11 -8.67
CA ASN A 178 22.04 -5.24 -7.32
C ASN A 178 22.44 -3.90 -6.67
N VAL A 179 21.76 -2.81 -7.03
CA VAL A 179 21.96 -1.49 -6.41
C VAL A 179 21.46 -1.52 -4.95
N VAL A 180 22.22 -0.90 -4.05
CA VAL A 180 21.86 -0.77 -2.63
C VAL A 180 21.76 0.71 -2.25
N ILE A 181 20.62 1.10 -1.68
CA ILE A 181 20.43 2.40 -1.02
C ILE A 181 20.06 2.09 0.43
N GLU A 182 20.93 2.46 1.37
CA GLU A 182 20.78 2.07 2.77
C GLU A 182 21.00 3.25 3.72
N GLY A 183 20.11 3.37 4.73
CA GLY A 183 20.23 4.37 5.80
C GLY A 183 20.20 5.82 5.32
N CYS A 184 19.69 6.09 4.12
CA CYS A 184 19.67 7.43 3.54
C CYS A 184 18.47 8.25 4.02
N THR A 185 18.66 9.56 4.18
CA THR A 185 17.62 10.46 4.67
C THR A 185 17.41 11.64 3.71
N ASN A 186 16.17 11.95 3.42
CA ASN A 186 15.80 13.20 2.79
C ASN A 186 15.15 14.13 3.82
N ASP A 187 15.84 15.23 4.15
CA ASP A 187 15.32 16.33 4.98
C ASP A 187 14.93 17.56 4.14
N GLY A 188 15.29 17.56 2.84
CA GLY A 188 15.06 18.68 1.93
C GLY A 188 13.66 18.68 1.30
N GLU A 189 13.20 19.85 0.87
CA GLU A 189 12.00 19.99 0.05
C GLU A 189 12.28 19.48 -1.38
N ILE A 190 11.42 18.59 -1.89
CA ILE A 190 11.53 18.04 -3.24
C ILE A 190 10.32 18.45 -4.06
N LYS A 191 10.55 19.03 -5.24
CA LYS A 191 9.49 19.47 -6.14
C LYS A 191 9.77 19.04 -7.57
N SER A 192 8.77 18.49 -8.26
CA SER A 192 8.75 18.29 -9.71
C SER A 192 7.65 19.15 -10.33
N ASP A 193 7.94 19.75 -11.49
CA ASP A 193 6.97 20.58 -12.21
C ASP A 193 6.17 19.80 -13.25
N THR A 194 6.54 18.56 -13.55
CA THR A 194 5.89 17.72 -14.58
C THR A 194 5.47 16.35 -14.07
N VAL A 195 4.77 15.61 -14.91
CA VAL A 195 4.26 14.25 -14.68
C VAL A 195 5.34 13.16 -14.55
N ASN A 196 6.62 13.50 -14.68
CA ASN A 196 7.71 12.52 -14.59
C ASN A 196 8.15 12.18 -13.15
N GLY A 197 7.59 12.85 -12.16
CA GLY A 197 7.57 12.40 -10.78
C GLY A 197 8.60 13.02 -9.84
N ALA A 198 8.24 13.02 -8.54
CA ALA A 198 9.14 13.36 -7.44
C ALA A 198 9.10 12.31 -6.33
N ALA A 199 10.22 12.13 -5.63
CA ALA A 199 10.30 11.23 -4.48
C ALA A 199 11.34 11.68 -3.45
N GLY A 200 11.13 11.28 -2.18
CA GLY A 200 12.10 11.55 -1.13
C GLY A 200 13.42 10.81 -1.33
N ILE A 201 13.37 9.56 -1.78
CA ILE A 201 14.55 8.71 -1.95
C ILE A 201 14.80 8.38 -3.43
N VAL A 202 13.89 7.71 -4.12
CA VAL A 202 14.08 7.24 -5.50
C VAL A 202 12.89 7.60 -6.38
N VAL A 203 13.13 8.24 -7.55
CA VAL A 203 12.04 8.47 -8.50
C VAL A 203 11.74 7.21 -9.31
N TYR A 204 12.73 6.61 -9.98
CA TYR A 204 12.55 5.41 -10.81
C TYR A 204 13.47 4.27 -10.40
N ALA A 205 12.92 3.13 -10.02
CA ALA A 205 13.65 1.89 -9.79
C ALA A 205 13.38 0.92 -10.96
N GLN A 206 14.35 0.80 -11.87
CA GLN A 206 14.27 -0.03 -13.08
C GLN A 206 15.27 -1.19 -13.08
N GLY A 207 16.25 -1.19 -12.17
CA GLY A 207 17.24 -2.25 -12.02
C GLY A 207 16.67 -3.52 -11.39
N GLU A 208 17.34 -4.63 -11.62
CA GLU A 208 17.01 -5.91 -10.99
C GLU A 208 17.67 -6.05 -9.61
N ASN A 209 16.99 -6.73 -8.68
CA ASN A 209 17.49 -7.06 -7.34
C ASN A 209 17.97 -5.85 -6.54
N PHE A 210 17.36 -4.68 -6.72
CA PHE A 210 17.69 -3.52 -5.90
C PHE A 210 17.26 -3.71 -4.45
N THR A 211 17.97 -3.04 -3.54
CA THR A 211 17.60 -2.96 -2.12
C THR A 211 17.54 -1.50 -1.68
N ILE A 212 16.38 -1.06 -1.17
CA ILE A 212 16.20 0.21 -0.50
C ILE A 212 15.85 -0.12 0.95
N ASN A 213 16.80 0.11 1.88
CA ASN A 213 16.70 -0.33 3.27
C ASN A 213 16.92 0.80 4.27
N GLY A 214 16.05 0.91 5.28
CA GLY A 214 16.23 1.85 6.39
C GLY A 214 16.28 3.32 5.97
N CYS A 215 15.64 3.69 4.86
CA CYS A 215 15.65 5.06 4.35
C CYS A 215 14.47 5.86 4.91
N THR A 216 14.69 7.16 5.14
CA THR A 216 13.69 8.06 5.74
C THR A 216 13.47 9.30 4.88
N ASN A 217 12.21 9.61 4.60
CA ASN A 217 11.82 10.91 4.07
C ASN A 217 11.19 11.75 5.18
N ASN A 218 11.82 12.86 5.54
CA ASN A 218 11.29 13.88 6.44
C ASN A 218 10.83 15.14 5.67
N GLY A 219 11.31 15.31 4.44
CA GLY A 219 11.05 16.47 3.62
C GLY A 219 9.67 16.48 2.97
N LYS A 220 9.20 17.66 2.61
CA LYS A 220 7.99 17.84 1.82
C LYS A 220 8.24 17.45 0.36
N ILE A 221 7.38 16.58 -0.18
CA ILE A 221 7.39 16.18 -1.59
C ILE A 221 6.16 16.78 -2.28
N SER A 222 6.36 17.45 -3.42
CA SER A 222 5.26 18.02 -4.20
C SER A 222 5.50 17.92 -5.70
N GLY A 223 4.42 17.77 -6.45
CA GLY A 223 4.44 17.67 -7.91
C GLY A 223 3.23 16.92 -8.44
N PRO A 224 3.06 16.83 -9.76
CA PRO A 224 1.93 16.10 -10.34
C PRO A 224 1.89 14.61 -9.95
N PHE A 225 3.05 13.94 -9.94
CA PHE A 225 3.21 12.53 -9.58
C PHE A 225 4.26 12.38 -8.48
N VAL A 226 3.90 11.82 -7.36
CA VAL A 226 4.76 11.86 -6.17
C VAL A 226 4.72 10.56 -5.36
N GLY A 227 5.86 10.21 -4.77
CA GLY A 227 6.00 9.13 -3.78
C GLY A 227 6.88 9.57 -2.61
N GLY A 228 6.52 9.19 -1.39
CA GLY A 228 7.29 9.59 -0.21
C GLY A 228 8.70 9.00 -0.20
N VAL A 229 8.84 7.71 -0.48
CA VAL A 229 10.15 7.03 -0.58
C VAL A 229 10.49 6.74 -2.04
N VAL A 230 9.63 6.01 -2.76
CA VAL A 230 9.82 5.67 -4.18
C VAL A 230 8.62 6.14 -4.98
N PHE A 231 8.84 6.77 -6.14
CA PHE A 231 7.72 7.12 -7.00
C PHE A 231 7.30 5.92 -7.87
N ASN A 232 8.20 5.32 -8.63
CA ASN A 232 7.85 4.29 -9.62
C ASN A 232 8.84 3.11 -9.62
N VAL A 233 8.30 1.90 -9.58
CA VAL A 233 9.03 0.66 -9.88
C VAL A 233 8.52 0.14 -11.22
N SER A 234 9.39 0.05 -12.24
CA SER A 234 9.02 -0.36 -13.59
C SER A 234 8.85 -1.88 -13.73
N ASP A 235 8.27 -2.33 -14.84
CA ASP A 235 8.08 -3.76 -15.13
C ASP A 235 9.38 -4.58 -15.10
N SER A 236 10.51 -3.97 -15.49
CA SER A 236 11.84 -4.59 -15.43
C SER A 236 12.50 -4.47 -14.05
N GLY A 237 11.97 -3.60 -13.17
CA GLY A 237 12.50 -3.41 -11.84
C GLY A 237 12.06 -4.52 -10.90
N SER A 238 12.99 -5.13 -10.19
CA SER A 238 12.69 -6.08 -9.12
C SER A 238 13.55 -5.81 -7.90
N GLY A 239 13.00 -5.99 -6.71
CA GLY A 239 13.78 -5.74 -5.50
C GLY A 239 12.93 -5.62 -4.24
N ILE A 240 13.56 -5.06 -3.21
CA ILE A 240 12.94 -4.90 -1.91
C ILE A 240 13.06 -3.46 -1.39
N VAL A 241 11.93 -2.93 -0.90
CA VAL A 241 11.87 -1.71 -0.10
C VAL A 241 11.51 -2.13 1.31
N LYS A 242 12.43 -1.95 2.27
CA LYS A 242 12.22 -2.43 3.64
C LYS A 242 12.70 -1.43 4.69
N ASN A 243 12.06 -1.48 5.88
CA ASN A 243 12.42 -0.64 7.01
C ASN A 243 12.41 0.87 6.69
N CYS A 244 11.66 1.30 5.67
CA CYS A 244 11.64 2.68 5.22
C CYS A 244 10.49 3.45 5.87
N VAL A 245 10.73 4.75 6.11
CA VAL A 245 9.77 5.61 6.79
C VAL A 245 9.51 6.88 5.97
N ASN A 246 8.24 7.21 5.78
CA ASN A 246 7.84 8.54 5.32
C ASN A 246 7.23 9.33 6.48
N ASN A 247 7.92 10.35 6.96
CA ASN A 247 7.45 11.33 7.95
C ASN A 247 7.00 12.64 7.28
N GLY A 248 7.48 12.90 6.07
CA GLY A 248 7.21 14.12 5.33
C GLY A 248 5.83 14.12 4.66
N SER A 249 5.34 15.32 4.33
CA SER A 249 4.11 15.44 3.55
C SER A 249 4.36 15.12 2.07
N VAL A 250 3.44 14.37 1.47
CA VAL A 250 3.45 14.01 0.04
C VAL A 250 2.19 14.56 -0.60
N HIS A 251 2.34 15.55 -1.48
CA HIS A 251 1.23 16.28 -2.07
C HIS A 251 1.27 16.21 -3.60
N SER A 252 0.25 15.59 -4.19
CA SER A 252 0.01 15.65 -5.64
C SER A 252 -0.70 16.95 -6.01
N THR A 253 -0.12 17.70 -6.95
CA THR A 253 -0.64 19.01 -7.39
C THR A 253 -1.56 18.92 -8.60
N ASN A 254 -1.74 17.75 -9.18
CA ASN A 254 -2.55 17.57 -10.38
C ASN A 254 -3.95 17.01 -10.01
N ALA A 255 -4.97 17.39 -10.79
CA ALA A 255 -6.33 16.92 -10.64
C ALA A 255 -6.86 16.41 -12.00
N GLY A 256 -7.69 15.37 -11.97
CA GLY A 256 -8.42 14.88 -13.15
C GLY A 256 -7.69 13.85 -14.02
N GLN A 257 -6.64 13.17 -13.54
CA GLN A 257 -5.86 12.18 -14.32
C GLN A 257 -5.62 10.83 -13.62
N ASN A 258 -6.45 10.43 -12.65
CA ASN A 258 -6.27 9.17 -11.90
C ASN A 258 -4.85 9.00 -11.29
N ILE A 259 -4.34 10.06 -10.69
CA ILE A 259 -2.97 10.13 -10.20
C ILE A 259 -2.84 9.39 -8.89
N MET A 260 -1.87 8.49 -8.83
CA MET A 260 -1.56 7.68 -7.67
C MET A 260 -0.51 8.39 -6.80
N THR A 261 -0.80 8.52 -5.51
CA THR A 261 0.07 9.16 -4.52
C THR A 261 0.23 8.23 -3.34
N ALA A 262 1.47 7.95 -2.93
CA ALA A 262 1.69 7.09 -1.77
C ALA A 262 2.83 7.55 -0.87
N GLY A 263 2.76 7.11 0.41
CA GLY A 263 3.78 7.40 1.40
C GLY A 263 5.08 6.64 1.15
N ILE A 264 5.02 5.40 0.71
CA ILE A 264 6.22 4.58 0.47
C ILE A 264 6.47 4.39 -1.03
N VAL A 265 5.65 3.65 -1.75
CA VAL A 265 5.81 3.43 -3.20
C VAL A 265 4.55 3.87 -3.93
N SER A 266 4.64 4.86 -4.81
CA SER A 266 3.43 5.38 -5.47
C SER A 266 2.94 4.43 -6.57
N VAL A 267 3.79 4.03 -7.48
CA VAL A 267 3.46 3.15 -8.61
C VAL A 267 4.36 1.93 -8.62
N ASN A 268 3.75 0.76 -8.65
CA ASN A 268 4.42 -0.50 -8.89
C ASN A 268 3.80 -1.13 -10.15
N LEU A 269 4.55 -1.22 -11.24
CA LEU A 269 4.03 -1.78 -12.47
C LEU A 269 3.91 -3.31 -12.38
N LYS A 270 2.92 -3.84 -13.06
CA LYS A 270 2.59 -5.27 -13.01
C LYS A 270 3.76 -6.11 -13.54
N GLY A 271 4.23 -7.05 -12.73
CA GLY A 271 5.35 -7.93 -13.09
C GLY A 271 6.68 -7.58 -12.44
N SER A 272 6.78 -6.44 -11.74
CA SER A 272 8.05 -5.99 -11.13
C SER A 272 8.62 -6.91 -10.03
N GLY A 273 7.81 -7.76 -9.40
CA GLY A 273 8.26 -8.62 -8.29
C GLY A 273 8.70 -7.85 -7.03
N LEU A 274 8.23 -6.62 -6.87
CA LEU A 274 8.55 -5.77 -5.73
C LEU A 274 8.05 -6.35 -4.42
N LYS A 275 8.93 -6.33 -3.38
CA LYS A 275 8.57 -6.59 -1.99
C LYS A 275 8.61 -5.30 -1.18
N ILE A 276 7.60 -5.05 -0.35
CA ILE A 276 7.57 -3.93 0.60
C ILE A 276 7.33 -4.50 1.99
N VAL A 277 8.28 -4.29 2.90
CA VAL A 277 8.32 -4.99 4.19
C VAL A 277 8.73 -4.02 5.30
N ASN A 278 8.03 -4.06 6.43
CA ASN A 278 8.30 -3.25 7.63
C ASN A 278 8.49 -1.75 7.32
N CYS A 279 7.68 -1.22 6.41
CA CYS A 279 7.68 0.21 6.08
C CYS A 279 6.55 0.94 6.79
N SER A 280 6.74 2.22 7.09
CA SER A 280 5.73 3.02 7.78
C SER A 280 5.54 4.40 7.17
N ASN A 281 4.28 4.84 7.11
CA ASN A 281 3.93 6.21 6.81
C ASN A 281 3.40 6.90 8.07
N THR A 282 4.00 8.02 8.44
CA THR A 282 3.51 8.90 9.51
C THR A 282 3.16 10.30 8.98
N GLY A 283 3.55 10.60 7.73
CA GLY A 283 3.30 11.86 7.07
C GLY A 283 1.91 11.98 6.46
N VAL A 284 1.55 13.19 6.08
CA VAL A 284 0.28 13.48 5.39
C VAL A 284 0.42 13.14 3.90
N ILE A 285 -0.51 12.36 3.37
CA ILE A 285 -0.62 12.06 1.93
C ILE A 285 -1.85 12.77 1.39
N GLU A 286 -1.68 13.60 0.37
CA GLU A 286 -2.74 14.41 -0.21
C GLU A 286 -2.74 14.31 -1.74
N GLY A 287 -3.92 14.01 -2.33
CA GLY A 287 -4.09 13.85 -3.77
C GLY A 287 -5.41 13.23 -4.16
N GLU A 288 -5.57 12.80 -5.42
CA GLU A 288 -6.78 12.15 -5.89
C GLU A 288 -6.91 10.71 -5.38
N ASN A 289 -5.95 9.87 -5.74
CA ASN A 289 -5.93 8.46 -5.35
C ASN A 289 -4.74 8.23 -4.43
N CYS A 290 -5.02 8.02 -3.15
CA CYS A 290 -4.00 7.98 -2.12
C CYS A 290 -3.88 6.61 -1.45
N SER A 291 -2.64 6.25 -1.11
CA SER A 291 -2.32 5.09 -0.29
C SER A 291 -1.20 5.41 0.70
N ALA A 292 -1.21 4.77 1.85
CA ALA A 292 -0.14 4.94 2.82
C ALA A 292 1.17 4.25 2.38
N ILE A 293 1.08 3.02 1.88
CA ILE A 293 2.24 2.20 1.54
C ILE A 293 2.43 2.10 0.03
N CYS A 294 1.49 1.46 -0.68
CA CYS A 294 1.57 1.34 -2.13
C CYS A 294 0.17 1.35 -2.73
N TYR A 295 0.00 2.07 -3.82
CA TYR A 295 -1.29 2.08 -4.52
C TYR A 295 -1.52 0.77 -5.31
N SER A 296 -0.48 0.25 -5.93
CA SER A 296 -0.50 -1.01 -6.69
C SER A 296 -0.25 -2.23 -5.79
N GLU A 297 -0.58 -3.42 -6.27
CA GLU A 297 -0.26 -4.66 -5.57
C GLU A 297 1.26 -4.89 -5.47
N TYR A 298 1.71 -5.45 -4.36
CA TYR A 298 3.11 -5.79 -4.08
C TYR A 298 3.18 -7.05 -3.22
N THR A 299 4.36 -7.66 -3.07
CA THR A 299 4.54 -8.77 -2.14
C THR A 299 4.78 -8.23 -0.73
N ASN A 300 3.96 -8.67 0.23
CA ASN A 300 4.04 -8.34 1.65
C ASN A 300 4.59 -9.52 2.45
N ASP A 301 5.19 -9.25 3.61
CA ASP A 301 5.52 -10.24 4.62
C ASP A 301 4.66 -9.99 5.87
N ALA A 302 3.82 -10.94 6.22
CA ALA A 302 2.90 -10.79 7.34
C ALA A 302 3.61 -10.77 8.71
N SER A 303 4.83 -11.29 8.80
CA SER A 303 5.65 -11.25 10.02
C SER A 303 6.32 -9.89 10.24
N GLU A 304 6.44 -9.08 9.19
CA GLU A 304 7.04 -7.74 9.20
C GLU A 304 6.08 -6.72 8.57
N PRO A 305 4.99 -6.33 9.27
CA PRO A 305 3.88 -5.58 8.70
C PRO A 305 4.24 -4.15 8.32
N ASN A 306 3.63 -3.68 7.25
CA ASN A 306 3.66 -2.27 6.87
C ASN A 306 2.57 -1.50 7.63
N THR A 307 2.88 -0.29 8.13
CA THR A 307 2.02 0.47 9.03
C THR A 307 1.72 1.89 8.54
N ASN A 308 0.61 2.46 8.99
CA ASN A 308 0.26 3.85 8.75
C ASN A 308 -0.33 4.50 10.01
N SER A 309 0.23 5.64 10.41
CA SER A 309 -0.36 6.54 11.40
C SER A 309 -0.53 7.96 10.86
N GLY A 310 -0.12 8.20 9.60
CA GLY A 310 -0.29 9.48 8.92
C GLY A 310 -1.71 9.69 8.39
N GLU A 311 -2.04 10.95 8.13
CA GLU A 311 -3.34 11.34 7.56
C GLU A 311 -3.37 11.11 6.05
N ILE A 312 -4.46 10.54 5.54
CA ILE A 312 -4.69 10.33 4.10
C ILE A 312 -5.83 11.22 3.63
N LYS A 313 -5.52 12.24 2.83
CA LYS A 313 -6.46 13.22 2.23
C LYS A 313 -6.70 12.89 0.76
N ALA A 314 -7.43 11.82 0.50
CA ALA A 314 -7.81 11.43 -0.85
C ALA A 314 -9.11 12.13 -1.28
N THR A 315 -9.19 12.56 -2.54
CA THR A 315 -10.39 13.21 -3.10
C THR A 315 -11.22 12.30 -4.00
N VAL A 316 -10.64 11.23 -4.56
CA VAL A 316 -11.31 10.27 -5.46
C VAL A 316 -11.35 8.87 -4.85
N SER A 317 -10.19 8.32 -4.45
CA SER A 317 -10.15 7.00 -3.82
C SER A 317 -9.02 6.86 -2.79
N ARG A 318 -9.27 6.02 -1.78
CA ARG A 318 -8.26 5.55 -0.82
C ARG A 318 -8.00 4.06 -1.03
N THR A 319 -6.74 3.68 -1.19
CA THR A 319 -6.30 2.29 -1.17
C THR A 319 -5.66 1.97 0.19
N ILE A 320 -6.24 1.00 0.91
CA ILE A 320 -5.66 0.49 2.14
C ILE A 320 -4.69 -0.62 1.77
N SER A 321 -3.42 -0.32 1.94
CA SER A 321 -2.29 -1.19 1.63
C SER A 321 -1.38 -1.44 2.83
N GLU A 322 -1.65 -0.78 3.96
CA GLU A 322 -1.11 -1.14 5.26
C GLU A 322 -1.73 -2.47 5.75
N SER A 323 -1.02 -3.20 6.61
CA SER A 323 -1.45 -4.53 7.05
C SER A 323 -2.75 -4.51 7.85
N THR A 324 -3.04 -3.44 8.59
CA THR A 324 -4.28 -3.26 9.35
C THR A 324 -4.78 -1.83 9.30
N ALA A 325 -6.10 -1.64 9.25
CA ALA A 325 -6.74 -0.33 9.37
C ALA A 325 -8.09 -0.41 10.08
N VAL A 326 -8.45 0.63 10.83
CA VAL A 326 -9.76 0.81 11.46
C VAL A 326 -10.40 2.09 10.97
N LEU A 327 -11.64 2.02 10.51
CA LEU A 327 -12.41 3.14 9.97
C LEU A 327 -13.59 3.46 10.89
N ASN A 328 -13.64 4.71 11.37
CA ASN A 328 -14.63 5.20 12.35
C ASN A 328 -15.38 6.46 11.89
N GLY A 329 -15.42 6.76 10.61
CA GLY A 329 -16.01 8.00 10.13
C GLY A 329 -16.59 7.90 8.73
N ASP A 330 -17.22 8.98 8.29
CA ASP A 330 -17.85 9.07 6.98
C ASP A 330 -16.83 9.04 5.84
N MET A 331 -17.16 8.35 4.74
CA MET A 331 -16.34 8.25 3.56
C MET A 331 -17.19 8.35 2.28
N SER A 332 -16.97 9.41 1.50
CA SER A 332 -17.66 9.63 0.24
C SER A 332 -16.88 9.16 -1.00
N ILE A 333 -15.62 8.82 -0.83
CA ILE A 333 -14.70 8.37 -1.88
C ILE A 333 -14.65 6.85 -2.02
N GLY A 334 -14.10 6.35 -3.13
CA GLY A 334 -13.86 4.92 -3.32
C GLY A 334 -12.87 4.33 -2.30
N LEU A 335 -13.10 3.10 -1.88
CA LEU A 335 -12.24 2.35 -0.96
C LEU A 335 -11.81 1.04 -1.63
N THR A 336 -10.52 0.82 -1.75
CA THR A 336 -9.93 -0.43 -2.21
C THR A 336 -9.10 -1.04 -1.08
N ILE A 337 -9.27 -2.34 -0.80
CA ILE A 337 -8.55 -3.07 0.24
C ILE A 337 -7.68 -4.13 -0.42
N HIS A 338 -6.37 -4.05 -0.21
CA HIS A 338 -5.40 -4.98 -0.77
C HIS A 338 -5.54 -6.41 -0.19
N PRO A 339 -5.07 -7.45 -0.91
CA PRO A 339 -5.26 -8.86 -0.52
C PRO A 339 -4.72 -9.24 0.86
N TYR A 340 -3.69 -8.53 1.33
CA TYR A 340 -3.06 -8.80 2.64
C TYR A 340 -3.46 -7.80 3.72
N ALA A 341 -4.31 -6.83 3.41
CA ALA A 341 -4.81 -5.87 4.39
C ALA A 341 -5.99 -6.44 5.17
N ALA A 342 -6.02 -6.18 6.47
CA ALA A 342 -7.15 -6.46 7.35
C ALA A 342 -7.78 -5.14 7.81
N VAL A 343 -9.04 -4.90 7.44
CA VAL A 343 -9.76 -3.66 7.69
C VAL A 343 -10.98 -3.93 8.54
N THR A 344 -11.20 -3.08 9.54
CA THR A 344 -12.42 -3.06 10.33
C THR A 344 -13.15 -1.73 10.13
N ILE A 345 -14.43 -1.79 9.75
CA ILE A 345 -15.34 -0.65 9.69
C ILE A 345 -16.24 -0.70 10.92
N ASN A 346 -16.06 0.23 11.87
CA ASN A 346 -16.89 0.28 13.09
C ASN A 346 -18.13 1.17 12.91
N SER A 347 -18.01 2.28 12.17
CA SER A 347 -19.09 3.26 12.03
C SER A 347 -18.85 4.20 10.85
N GLY A 348 -19.84 5.03 10.52
CA GLY A 348 -19.78 6.07 9.49
C GLY A 348 -20.75 5.83 8.34
N ASN A 349 -20.83 6.82 7.43
CA ASN A 349 -21.64 6.77 6.22
C ASN A 349 -20.74 6.62 4.99
N TYR A 350 -20.94 5.55 4.23
CA TYR A 350 -20.11 5.19 3.08
C TYR A 350 -20.91 5.34 1.79
N SER A 351 -20.57 6.34 0.97
CA SER A 351 -21.20 6.56 -0.34
C SER A 351 -20.33 6.15 -1.53
N GLY A 352 -19.01 6.11 -1.37
CA GLY A 352 -18.09 5.61 -2.40
C GLY A 352 -18.16 4.09 -2.61
N SER A 353 -17.69 3.58 -3.73
CA SER A 353 -17.57 2.13 -3.97
C SER A 353 -16.56 1.49 -3.01
N ILE A 354 -16.81 0.25 -2.63
CA ILE A 354 -15.90 -0.56 -1.80
C ILE A 354 -15.51 -1.82 -2.60
N GLU A 355 -14.22 -2.02 -2.78
CA GLU A 355 -13.64 -3.22 -3.37
C GLU A 355 -12.67 -3.85 -2.36
N SER A 356 -13.01 -5.03 -1.84
CA SER A 356 -12.16 -5.75 -0.89
C SER A 356 -11.59 -7.03 -1.51
N LYS A 357 -10.27 -7.08 -1.61
CA LYS A 357 -9.52 -8.29 -1.95
C LYS A 357 -8.89 -8.94 -0.71
N GLY A 358 -8.80 -8.20 0.38
CA GLY A 358 -8.26 -8.62 1.67
C GLY A 358 -9.33 -9.09 2.66
N SER A 359 -9.04 -8.92 3.95
CA SER A 359 -9.98 -9.22 5.03
C SER A 359 -10.72 -7.94 5.43
N LEU A 360 -12.04 -7.96 5.32
CA LEU A 360 -12.92 -6.84 5.72
C LEU A 360 -13.91 -7.31 6.79
N THR A 361 -13.87 -6.67 7.95
CA THR A 361 -14.86 -6.82 9.01
C THR A 361 -15.72 -5.56 9.08
N VAL A 362 -17.03 -5.71 9.08
CA VAL A 362 -17.99 -4.60 9.24
C VAL A 362 -18.74 -4.81 10.55
N ASP A 363 -18.39 -4.02 11.56
CA ASP A 363 -19.05 -4.04 12.88
C ASP A 363 -20.20 -3.04 12.96
N GLY A 364 -20.28 -2.11 12.00
CA GLY A 364 -21.35 -1.12 11.90
C GLY A 364 -21.21 -0.22 10.68
N GLY A 365 -22.01 0.85 10.66
CA GLY A 365 -22.00 1.85 9.59
C GLY A 365 -23.19 1.75 8.65
N THR A 366 -23.34 2.78 7.82
CA THR A 366 -24.41 2.90 6.82
C THR A 366 -23.79 2.99 5.42
N PHE A 367 -24.12 2.03 4.58
CA PHE A 367 -23.67 1.94 3.19
C PHE A 367 -24.79 2.42 2.29
N ILE A 368 -24.72 3.72 1.90
CA ILE A 368 -25.78 4.38 1.16
C ILE A 368 -25.76 4.02 -0.33
N ALA A 369 -26.88 4.22 -1.02
CA ALA A 369 -27.02 3.90 -2.44
C ALA A 369 -26.02 4.70 -3.31
N GLY A 370 -25.62 4.14 -4.46
CA GLY A 370 -24.82 4.80 -5.49
C GLY A 370 -23.40 4.27 -5.69
N GLY A 371 -22.86 3.46 -4.79
CA GLY A 371 -21.58 2.76 -4.96
C GLY A 371 -21.73 1.25 -4.97
N ASN A 372 -20.74 0.56 -5.49
CA ASN A 372 -20.66 -0.90 -5.47
C ASN A 372 -19.99 -1.37 -4.16
N PHE A 373 -20.36 -2.56 -3.68
CA PHE A 373 -19.68 -3.23 -2.58
C PHE A 373 -19.30 -4.65 -3.05
N TYR A 374 -18.05 -4.81 -3.43
CA TYR A 374 -17.50 -6.08 -3.92
C TYR A 374 -16.50 -6.66 -2.94
N SER A 375 -16.58 -7.98 -2.70
CA SER A 375 -15.58 -8.71 -1.93
C SER A 375 -15.15 -9.97 -2.67
N SER A 376 -13.85 -10.09 -2.91
CA SER A 376 -13.21 -11.30 -3.42
C SER A 376 -12.26 -11.93 -2.39
N GLY A 377 -12.08 -11.30 -1.23
CA GLY A 377 -11.34 -11.81 -0.09
C GLY A 377 -12.23 -12.40 1.00
N THR A 378 -11.90 -12.14 2.27
CA THR A 378 -12.71 -12.55 3.42
C THR A 378 -13.56 -11.38 3.89
N LEU A 379 -14.88 -11.56 3.97
CA LEU A 379 -15.83 -10.56 4.44
C LEU A 379 -16.58 -11.09 5.68
N VAL A 380 -16.58 -10.32 6.76
CA VAL A 380 -17.42 -10.58 7.94
C VAL A 380 -18.29 -9.36 8.19
N ILE A 381 -19.60 -9.53 8.20
CA ILE A 381 -20.56 -8.48 8.54
C ILE A 381 -21.19 -8.85 9.87
N ASN A 382 -20.82 -8.15 10.94
CA ASN A 382 -21.39 -8.31 12.26
C ASN A 382 -22.61 -7.41 12.47
N ASN A 383 -22.63 -6.25 11.78
CA ASN A 383 -23.77 -5.32 11.81
C ASN A 383 -23.62 -4.28 10.67
N GLY A 384 -24.63 -3.43 10.49
CA GLY A 384 -24.63 -2.32 9.54
C GLY A 384 -25.93 -2.21 8.75
N THR A 385 -26.09 -1.09 8.05
CA THR A 385 -27.23 -0.85 7.15
C THR A 385 -26.76 -0.71 5.71
N PHE A 386 -27.22 -1.59 4.84
CA PHE A 386 -26.80 -1.67 3.45
C PHE A 386 -27.95 -1.25 2.53
N ALA A 387 -27.89 -0.02 2.00
CA ALA A 387 -28.81 0.48 0.98
C ALA A 387 -28.24 0.28 -0.45
N ARG A 388 -27.16 -0.49 -0.59
CA ARG A 388 -26.51 -0.92 -1.85
C ARG A 388 -26.34 -2.43 -1.85
N GLY A 389 -26.21 -3.02 -3.04
CA GLY A 389 -25.93 -4.45 -3.18
C GLY A 389 -24.57 -4.83 -2.57
N VAL A 390 -24.53 -5.98 -1.91
CA VAL A 390 -23.30 -6.61 -1.43
C VAL A 390 -23.01 -7.82 -2.30
N SER A 391 -21.85 -7.83 -2.97
CA SER A 391 -21.46 -8.89 -3.89
C SER A 391 -20.22 -9.62 -3.40
N VAL A 392 -20.35 -10.93 -3.21
CA VAL A 392 -19.26 -11.86 -2.88
C VAL A 392 -18.91 -12.61 -4.16
N GLN A 393 -17.67 -12.44 -4.64
CA GLN A 393 -17.22 -13.08 -5.88
C GLN A 393 -16.46 -14.38 -5.59
N THR A 394 -15.16 -14.39 -5.58
CA THR A 394 -14.36 -15.60 -5.39
C THR A 394 -14.02 -15.92 -3.94
N GLY A 395 -14.31 -15.02 -3.00
CA GLY A 395 -13.92 -15.10 -1.60
C GLY A 395 -14.92 -15.82 -0.70
N THR A 396 -14.78 -15.58 0.61
CA THR A 396 -15.70 -16.08 1.63
C THR A 396 -16.37 -14.92 2.36
N ALA A 397 -17.67 -15.02 2.61
CA ALA A 397 -18.40 -14.04 3.40
C ALA A 397 -19.22 -14.71 4.50
N THR A 398 -19.26 -14.07 5.66
CA THR A 398 -20.14 -14.42 6.78
C THR A 398 -20.94 -13.19 7.18
N ILE A 399 -22.27 -13.31 7.17
CA ILE A 399 -23.18 -12.28 7.64
C ILE A 399 -23.78 -12.79 8.97
N ASN A 400 -23.41 -12.14 10.07
CA ASN A 400 -23.92 -12.46 11.39
C ASN A 400 -25.19 -11.65 11.71
N GLU A 401 -25.20 -10.36 11.36
CA GLU A 401 -26.33 -9.44 11.54
C GLU A 401 -26.28 -8.34 10.48
N GLY A 402 -27.23 -7.40 10.51
CA GLY A 402 -27.30 -6.23 9.63
C GLY A 402 -28.64 -6.09 8.91
N ALA A 403 -28.86 -4.94 8.28
CA ALA A 403 -30.07 -4.62 7.53
C ALA A 403 -29.75 -4.39 6.04
N PHE A 404 -30.19 -5.29 5.18
CA PHE A 404 -29.95 -5.30 3.73
C PHE A 404 -31.20 -4.83 3.00
N LYS A 405 -31.18 -3.63 2.43
CA LYS A 405 -32.30 -3.02 1.69
C LYS A 405 -32.27 -3.34 0.20
N THR A 406 -31.18 -3.92 -0.29
CA THR A 406 -30.95 -4.34 -1.66
C THR A 406 -30.41 -5.76 -1.69
N ASP A 407 -30.12 -6.27 -2.87
CA ASP A 407 -29.74 -7.66 -3.09
C ASP A 407 -28.37 -7.99 -2.47
N VAL A 408 -28.22 -9.23 -2.03
CA VAL A 408 -26.94 -9.84 -1.65
C VAL A 408 -26.62 -10.93 -2.66
N SER A 409 -25.49 -10.84 -3.33
CA SER A 409 -25.10 -11.77 -4.38
C SER A 409 -23.84 -12.56 -4.02
N CYS A 410 -23.81 -13.82 -4.44
CA CYS A 410 -22.65 -14.69 -4.37
C CYS A 410 -22.42 -15.30 -5.76
N ALA A 411 -21.24 -15.09 -6.32
CA ALA A 411 -20.91 -15.48 -7.69
C ALA A 411 -19.57 -16.24 -7.77
N ASP A 412 -19.19 -16.63 -8.97
CA ASP A 412 -17.96 -17.37 -9.28
C ASP A 412 -17.78 -18.60 -8.36
N ASN A 413 -16.72 -18.65 -7.57
CA ASN A 413 -16.49 -19.69 -6.57
C ASN A 413 -16.74 -19.19 -5.12
N GLY A 414 -17.47 -18.09 -4.99
CA GLY A 414 -17.75 -17.46 -3.71
C GLY A 414 -18.50 -18.37 -2.73
N LYS A 415 -18.25 -18.16 -1.44
CA LYS A 415 -18.96 -18.86 -0.36
C LYS A 415 -19.59 -17.83 0.57
N LEU A 416 -20.91 -17.88 0.71
CA LEU A 416 -21.67 -17.00 1.58
C LEU A 416 -22.35 -17.81 2.68
N THR A 417 -22.14 -17.41 3.94
CA THR A 417 -22.84 -17.94 5.11
C THR A 417 -23.65 -16.83 5.75
N ILE A 418 -24.95 -17.03 5.91
CA ILE A 418 -25.87 -16.09 6.56
C ILE A 418 -26.33 -16.72 7.87
N ASN A 419 -25.88 -16.15 9.00
CA ASN A 419 -26.26 -16.59 10.34
C ASN A 419 -27.41 -15.74 10.93
N GLY A 420 -27.58 -14.50 10.44
CA GLY A 420 -28.60 -13.57 10.91
C GLY A 420 -28.75 -12.39 9.95
N GLY A 421 -29.46 -11.34 10.41
CA GLY A 421 -29.70 -10.14 9.63
C GLY A 421 -31.10 -10.04 9.03
N LYS A 422 -31.44 -8.87 8.48
CA LYS A 422 -32.75 -8.56 7.88
C LYS A 422 -32.59 -8.26 6.40
N PHE A 423 -33.22 -9.04 5.56
CA PHE A 423 -33.12 -8.97 4.11
C PHE A 423 -34.45 -8.53 3.50
N ALA A 424 -34.46 -7.36 2.86
CA ALA A 424 -35.65 -6.82 2.19
C ALA A 424 -35.65 -7.11 0.66
N ARG A 425 -34.61 -7.76 0.13
CA ARG A 425 -34.42 -8.07 -1.28
C ARG A 425 -33.74 -9.44 -1.44
N GLU A 426 -33.54 -9.84 -2.67
CA GLU A 426 -33.13 -11.18 -3.09
C GLU A 426 -31.72 -11.57 -2.63
N ILE A 427 -31.57 -12.89 -2.43
CA ILE A 427 -30.25 -13.54 -2.35
C ILE A 427 -30.00 -14.19 -3.71
N HIS A 428 -28.99 -13.70 -4.42
CA HIS A 428 -28.57 -14.24 -5.71
C HIS A 428 -27.39 -15.19 -5.54
N ALA A 429 -27.50 -16.39 -6.08
CA ALA A 429 -26.42 -17.35 -6.17
C ALA A 429 -26.18 -17.72 -7.63
N SER A 430 -24.97 -17.51 -8.15
CA SER A 430 -24.63 -17.80 -9.54
C SER A 430 -23.32 -18.58 -9.67
N ASP A 431 -23.07 -19.08 -10.87
CA ASP A 431 -21.87 -19.83 -11.25
C ASP A 431 -21.66 -21.07 -10.37
N THR A 432 -20.50 -21.23 -9.74
CA THR A 432 -20.18 -22.36 -8.86
C THR A 432 -20.24 -21.98 -7.38
N SER A 433 -20.93 -20.89 -7.04
CA SER A 433 -21.03 -20.37 -5.68
C SER A 433 -21.81 -21.30 -4.73
N THR A 434 -21.55 -21.14 -3.44
CA THR A 434 -22.26 -21.85 -2.37
C THR A 434 -22.81 -20.87 -1.37
N VAL A 435 -24.11 -20.95 -1.07
CA VAL A 435 -24.79 -20.12 -0.07
C VAL A 435 -25.39 -21.00 1.01
N ASN A 436 -25.03 -20.74 2.28
CA ASN A 436 -25.60 -21.41 3.44
C ASN A 436 -26.39 -20.42 4.27
N ILE A 437 -27.67 -20.64 4.48
CA ILE A 437 -28.56 -19.81 5.29
C ILE A 437 -28.89 -20.58 6.58
N ASN A 438 -28.30 -20.12 7.68
CA ASN A 438 -28.46 -20.69 9.01
C ASN A 438 -29.36 -19.84 9.90
N GLY A 439 -29.79 -18.66 9.44
CA GLY A 439 -30.64 -17.74 10.17
C GLY A 439 -31.01 -16.52 9.32
N GLY A 440 -31.57 -15.50 9.95
CA GLY A 440 -31.99 -14.24 9.33
C GLY A 440 -33.49 -14.14 9.08
N GLU A 441 -33.94 -12.90 8.85
CA GLU A 441 -35.33 -12.56 8.53
C GLU A 441 -35.41 -12.08 7.07
N PHE A 442 -36.20 -12.79 6.26
CA PHE A 442 -36.39 -12.52 4.84
C PHE A 442 -37.80 -11.97 4.63
N THR A 443 -37.92 -10.64 4.58
CA THR A 443 -39.21 -9.92 4.52
C THR A 443 -39.35 -9.16 3.21
N PHE A 444 -39.71 -9.89 2.15
CA PHE A 444 -39.93 -9.29 0.84
C PHE A 444 -41.31 -8.65 0.76
N ASN A 445 -41.35 -7.43 0.28
CA ASN A 445 -42.58 -6.64 0.20
C ASN A 445 -43.06 -6.41 -1.25
N THR A 446 -42.57 -7.19 -2.21
CA THR A 446 -42.99 -7.02 -3.60
C THR A 446 -43.41 -8.33 -4.23
N ASN A 447 -44.54 -8.29 -4.98
CA ASN A 447 -45.06 -9.43 -5.75
C ASN A 447 -44.19 -9.79 -6.99
N THR A 448 -43.03 -9.15 -7.17
CA THR A 448 -42.25 -9.22 -8.41
C THR A 448 -40.90 -9.92 -8.27
N ASN A 449 -40.32 -10.04 -7.07
CA ASN A 449 -38.97 -10.53 -6.87
C ASN A 449 -38.95 -11.90 -6.19
N GLU A 450 -37.96 -12.72 -6.50
CA GLU A 450 -37.70 -14.00 -5.87
C GLU A 450 -37.05 -13.79 -4.48
N VAL A 451 -37.20 -14.73 -3.56
CA VAL A 451 -36.48 -14.68 -2.28
C VAL A 451 -35.04 -15.16 -2.50
N ILE A 452 -34.90 -16.22 -3.25
CA ILE A 452 -33.61 -16.83 -3.60
C ILE A 452 -33.59 -17.10 -5.09
N ASP A 453 -32.72 -16.42 -5.81
CA ASP A 453 -32.46 -16.64 -7.22
C ASP A 453 -31.20 -17.50 -7.38
N ILE A 454 -31.35 -18.71 -7.88
CA ILE A 454 -30.27 -19.67 -8.09
C ILE A 454 -30.03 -19.82 -9.59
N LYS A 455 -28.88 -19.35 -10.07
CA LYS A 455 -28.45 -19.60 -11.46
C LYS A 455 -27.75 -20.96 -11.59
N ALA A 456 -27.49 -21.35 -12.83
CA ALA A 456 -26.84 -22.61 -13.14
C ALA A 456 -25.47 -22.75 -12.46
N GLY A 457 -25.18 -23.88 -11.81
CA GLY A 457 -23.90 -24.13 -11.10
C GLY A 457 -23.92 -23.89 -9.60
N ALA A 458 -24.66 -22.89 -9.14
CA ALA A 458 -24.73 -22.54 -7.71
C ALA A 458 -25.50 -23.56 -6.86
N LYS A 459 -25.19 -23.58 -5.55
CA LYS A 459 -25.90 -24.41 -4.56
C LYS A 459 -26.31 -23.55 -3.37
N VAL A 460 -27.54 -23.73 -2.90
CA VAL A 460 -28.08 -23.06 -1.73
C VAL A 460 -28.61 -24.06 -0.72
N THR A 461 -28.23 -23.90 0.54
CA THR A 461 -28.73 -24.72 1.65
C THR A 461 -29.40 -23.80 2.68
N ILE A 462 -30.61 -24.12 3.09
CA ILE A 462 -31.34 -23.45 4.18
C ILE A 462 -31.49 -24.43 5.33
N SER A 463 -30.86 -24.12 6.47
CA SER A 463 -31.01 -24.91 7.69
C SER A 463 -31.87 -24.21 8.74
N ASN A 464 -31.99 -22.88 8.65
CA ASN A 464 -32.85 -22.06 9.52
C ASN A 464 -33.11 -20.69 8.88
N GLY A 465 -33.92 -19.84 9.51
CA GLY A 465 -34.32 -18.50 9.07
C GLY A 465 -35.82 -18.32 9.05
N VAL A 466 -36.28 -17.07 8.99
CA VAL A 466 -37.70 -16.71 8.94
C VAL A 466 -38.03 -16.16 7.56
N PHE A 467 -38.89 -16.88 6.81
CA PHE A 467 -39.24 -16.55 5.44
C PHE A 467 -40.71 -16.12 5.37
N ALA A 468 -40.94 -14.84 5.19
CA ALA A 468 -42.28 -14.24 5.20
C ALA A 468 -42.97 -14.21 3.81
N GLN A 469 -42.35 -14.74 2.79
CA GLN A 469 -42.90 -14.79 1.44
C GLN A 469 -44.01 -15.88 1.29
N GLU A 470 -45.20 -15.46 0.90
CA GLU A 470 -46.39 -16.36 0.80
C GLU A 470 -46.46 -17.16 -0.50
N ASN A 471 -45.84 -16.68 -1.58
CA ASN A 471 -45.91 -17.33 -2.89
C ASN A 471 -44.71 -18.28 -3.10
N THR A 472 -44.97 -19.58 -3.04
CA THR A 472 -43.96 -20.64 -3.24
C THR A 472 -43.31 -20.61 -4.63
N ASN A 473 -44.04 -20.18 -5.66
CA ASN A 473 -43.49 -20.05 -7.01
C ASN A 473 -42.49 -18.93 -7.16
N ARG A 474 -42.43 -17.99 -6.20
CA ARG A 474 -41.47 -16.88 -6.15
C ARG A 474 -40.42 -17.08 -5.08
N PHE A 475 -40.49 -18.14 -4.30
CA PHE A 475 -39.44 -18.41 -3.31
C PHE A 475 -38.11 -18.78 -3.99
N CYS A 476 -38.14 -19.71 -4.91
CA CYS A 476 -37.05 -20.13 -5.77
C CYS A 476 -37.59 -20.75 -7.05
N PRO A 477 -38.04 -19.97 -8.03
CA PRO A 477 -38.72 -20.50 -9.22
C PRO A 477 -37.80 -21.27 -10.15
N ASN A 478 -36.50 -20.93 -10.15
CA ASN A 478 -35.50 -21.49 -11.04
C ASN A 478 -34.57 -22.43 -10.29
N ASN A 479 -34.18 -23.56 -10.90
CA ASN A 479 -33.18 -24.50 -10.37
C ASN A 479 -33.46 -25.00 -8.94
N LYS A 480 -34.71 -25.38 -8.64
CA LYS A 480 -35.12 -25.93 -7.32
C LYS A 480 -34.34 -27.17 -6.89
N ASP A 481 -33.83 -27.95 -7.83
CA ASP A 481 -32.95 -29.11 -7.63
C ASP A 481 -31.61 -28.75 -6.96
N ARG A 482 -31.27 -27.47 -6.94
CA ARG A 482 -30.03 -26.90 -6.31
C ARG A 482 -30.29 -26.24 -4.97
N LEU A 483 -31.54 -26.20 -4.52
CA LEU A 483 -31.97 -25.73 -3.22
C LEU A 483 -32.19 -26.94 -2.29
N THR A 484 -31.46 -26.94 -1.17
CA THR A 484 -31.67 -27.90 -0.09
C THR A 484 -32.27 -27.19 1.11
N VAL A 485 -33.45 -27.60 1.57
CA VAL A 485 -34.08 -27.02 2.76
C VAL A 485 -34.19 -28.09 3.84
N THR A 486 -33.53 -27.89 4.96
CA THR A 486 -33.53 -28.81 6.11
C THR A 486 -34.21 -28.23 7.33
N GLY A 487 -34.51 -26.93 7.35
CA GLY A 487 -35.18 -26.25 8.44
C GLY A 487 -35.55 -24.82 8.08
N GLY A 488 -36.21 -24.13 9.00
CA GLY A 488 -36.64 -22.73 8.87
C GLY A 488 -38.07 -22.50 9.33
N THR A 489 -38.51 -21.26 9.32
CA THR A 489 -39.88 -20.83 9.67
C THR A 489 -40.53 -20.22 8.44
N PHE A 490 -41.65 -20.81 8.00
CA PHE A 490 -42.33 -20.52 6.73
C PHE A 490 -43.78 -20.11 6.97
N VAL A 491 -44.41 -19.46 6.00
CA VAL A 491 -45.77 -18.94 6.10
C VAL A 491 -46.88 -20.02 6.10
N SER A 492 -46.64 -21.24 5.57
CA SER A 492 -47.65 -22.26 5.52
C SER A 492 -47.10 -23.68 5.36
N ASP A 493 -47.89 -24.69 5.72
CA ASP A 493 -47.58 -26.10 5.48
C ASP A 493 -47.41 -26.42 3.99
N ALA A 494 -48.21 -25.80 3.13
CA ALA A 494 -48.11 -25.97 1.68
C ALA A 494 -46.73 -25.52 1.15
N MET A 495 -46.19 -24.43 1.70
CA MET A 495 -44.86 -23.94 1.38
C MET A 495 -43.79 -24.92 1.87
N VAL A 496 -43.90 -25.40 3.09
CA VAL A 496 -42.97 -26.38 3.66
C VAL A 496 -42.95 -27.66 2.80
N THR A 497 -44.10 -28.20 2.44
CA THR A 497 -44.23 -29.37 1.57
C THR A 497 -43.65 -29.13 0.17
N ALA A 498 -43.89 -27.94 -0.40
CA ALA A 498 -43.37 -27.60 -1.73
C ALA A 498 -41.84 -27.47 -1.77
N LEU A 499 -41.19 -27.09 -0.65
CA LEU A 499 -39.75 -26.90 -0.54
C LEU A 499 -39.01 -28.16 -0.08
N MET A 500 -39.59 -28.94 0.83
CA MET A 500 -38.91 -30.08 1.47
C MET A 500 -39.42 -31.45 0.97
N GLY A 501 -40.56 -31.50 0.26
CA GLY A 501 -41.21 -32.76 -0.16
C GLY A 501 -41.90 -33.50 1.00
N GLU A 502 -42.55 -34.60 0.69
CA GLU A 502 -43.22 -35.49 1.66
C GLU A 502 -42.58 -36.89 1.62
N PRO A 503 -42.46 -37.59 2.78
CA PRO A 503 -42.78 -37.13 4.13
C PRO A 503 -41.70 -36.21 4.72
N ILE A 504 -42.11 -35.13 5.42
CA ILE A 504 -41.19 -34.25 6.15
C ILE A 504 -40.76 -34.97 7.42
N ASN A 505 -39.48 -35.37 7.49
CA ASN A 505 -38.91 -36.13 8.63
C ASN A 505 -38.27 -35.22 9.70
N ALA A 506 -38.68 -33.95 9.79
CA ALA A 506 -38.20 -32.99 10.79
C ALA A 506 -39.31 -32.62 11.79
N PRO A 507 -38.99 -32.24 13.06
CA PRO A 507 -39.95 -31.67 13.98
C PRO A 507 -40.62 -30.45 13.38
N GLN A 508 -41.91 -30.25 13.67
CA GLN A 508 -42.68 -29.10 13.22
C GLN A 508 -43.41 -28.45 14.36
N ALA A 509 -43.56 -27.14 14.29
CA ALA A 509 -44.33 -26.35 15.25
C ALA A 509 -45.04 -25.19 14.55
N THR A 510 -46.25 -24.87 15.02
CA THR A 510 -46.93 -23.63 14.68
C THR A 510 -46.33 -22.49 15.51
N VAL A 511 -45.98 -21.39 14.87
CA VAL A 511 -45.38 -20.21 15.48
C VAL A 511 -46.27 -18.99 15.20
N VAL A 512 -46.73 -18.29 16.24
CA VAL A 512 -47.47 -17.03 16.07
C VAL A 512 -46.44 -15.88 16.07
N ASN A 513 -46.36 -15.16 14.95
CA ASN A 513 -45.47 -14.03 14.75
C ASN A 513 -46.33 -12.78 14.38
N GLY A 514 -46.65 -11.97 15.39
CA GLY A 514 -47.67 -10.91 15.23
C GLY A 514 -49.03 -11.48 14.87
N ASP A 515 -49.64 -10.96 13.81
CA ASP A 515 -50.95 -11.42 13.32
C ASP A 515 -50.85 -12.65 12.39
N LYS A 516 -49.65 -13.15 12.11
CA LYS A 516 -49.41 -14.28 11.21
C LYS A 516 -49.08 -15.56 11.98
N THR A 517 -49.67 -16.65 11.53
CA THR A 517 -49.30 -18.00 11.96
C THR A 517 -48.33 -18.58 10.94
N MET A 518 -47.19 -19.03 11.39
CA MET A 518 -46.11 -19.61 10.55
C MET A 518 -45.79 -21.05 11.01
N ILE A 519 -45.11 -21.78 10.18
CA ILE A 519 -44.68 -23.15 10.47
C ILE A 519 -43.15 -23.16 10.62
N ALA A 520 -42.67 -23.52 11.81
CA ALA A 520 -41.26 -23.81 12.05
C ALA A 520 -40.97 -25.29 11.84
N VAL A 521 -39.91 -25.57 11.09
CA VAL A 521 -39.43 -26.90 10.77
C VAL A 521 -37.97 -27.05 11.20
N GLY A 522 -37.69 -28.16 11.88
CA GLY A 522 -36.38 -28.43 12.47
C GLY A 522 -36.23 -27.90 13.88
N SER A 523 -35.40 -28.55 14.69
CA SER A 523 -35.21 -28.22 16.11
C SER A 523 -34.67 -26.82 16.32
N ALA A 524 -33.77 -26.34 15.43
CA ALA A 524 -33.20 -25.02 15.50
C ALA A 524 -34.23 -23.90 15.32
N ALA A 525 -35.08 -23.99 14.27
CA ALA A 525 -36.13 -23.03 14.00
C ALA A 525 -37.17 -22.95 15.12
N ILE A 526 -37.54 -24.10 15.71
CA ILE A 526 -38.46 -24.21 16.83
C ILE A 526 -37.86 -23.54 18.10
N ALA A 527 -36.58 -23.82 18.37
CA ALA A 527 -35.87 -23.22 19.51
C ALA A 527 -35.72 -21.71 19.35
N ASP A 528 -35.39 -21.21 18.18
CA ASP A 528 -35.25 -19.77 17.90
C ASP A 528 -36.60 -19.03 18.04
N ALA A 529 -37.68 -19.65 17.54
CA ALA A 529 -39.01 -19.09 17.70
C ALA A 529 -39.41 -19.01 19.20
N ALA A 530 -39.14 -20.04 19.97
CA ALA A 530 -39.39 -20.07 21.40
C ALA A 530 -38.52 -19.05 22.16
N ASN A 531 -37.23 -18.96 21.87
CA ASN A 531 -36.30 -18.02 22.49
C ASN A 531 -36.61 -16.55 22.14
N SER A 532 -37.23 -16.30 20.99
CA SER A 532 -37.67 -14.96 20.59
C SER A 532 -39.00 -14.52 21.27
N GLY A 533 -39.55 -15.31 22.21
CA GLY A 533 -40.76 -15.00 22.93
C GLY A 533 -42.05 -15.18 22.13
N LYS A 534 -42.01 -15.84 20.97
CA LYS A 534 -43.17 -16.16 20.13
C LYS A 534 -43.93 -17.34 20.73
N LYS A 535 -45.26 -17.37 20.54
CA LYS A 535 -46.08 -18.52 20.93
C LYS A 535 -45.77 -19.67 19.97
N VAL A 536 -45.25 -20.77 20.52
CA VAL A 536 -44.87 -21.99 19.73
C VAL A 536 -45.75 -23.14 20.18
N THR A 537 -46.35 -23.82 19.21
CA THR A 537 -47.16 -25.03 19.45
C THR A 537 -46.61 -26.17 18.58
N ILE A 538 -46.06 -27.20 19.19
CA ILE A 538 -45.50 -28.36 18.45
C ILE A 538 -46.60 -29.15 17.80
N THR A 539 -46.54 -29.33 16.49
CA THR A 539 -47.53 -30.04 15.69
C THR A 539 -47.05 -31.42 15.27
N LYS A 540 -45.71 -31.62 15.11
CA LYS A 540 -45.10 -32.90 14.81
C LYS A 540 -43.79 -33.05 15.60
N GLY A 541 -43.66 -34.06 16.43
CA GLY A 541 -42.45 -34.39 17.18
C GLY A 541 -41.45 -35.18 16.35
N GLY A 542 -40.14 -34.82 16.42
CA GLY A 542 -39.04 -35.66 15.97
C GLY A 542 -38.49 -36.50 17.12
N GLU A 543 -37.70 -37.54 16.82
CA GLU A 543 -37.20 -38.51 17.83
C GLU A 543 -36.30 -37.90 18.94
N LYS A 544 -35.90 -36.65 18.88
CA LYS A 544 -35.08 -35.97 19.90
C LYS A 544 -35.39 -34.47 20.01
N ILE A 545 -36.56 -34.11 20.48
CA ILE A 545 -36.70 -32.81 21.17
C ILE A 545 -36.32 -33.08 22.61
N GLY A 546 -35.11 -32.70 23.03
CA GLY A 546 -34.67 -32.87 24.40
C GLY A 546 -35.64 -32.14 25.35
N ARG A 547 -36.04 -32.79 26.46
CA ARG A 547 -36.98 -32.27 27.47
C ARG A 547 -36.60 -30.94 28.11
N ALA A 548 -35.44 -30.36 27.74
CA ALA A 548 -34.93 -29.10 28.30
C ALA A 548 -35.56 -27.81 27.74
N SER A 549 -36.21 -27.88 26.53
CA SER A 549 -36.75 -26.65 25.89
C SER A 549 -38.29 -26.47 26.12
N CYS A 550 -38.95 -27.38 26.82
CA CYS A 550 -40.40 -27.34 27.07
C CYS A 550 -40.76 -27.12 28.55
N ARG A 551 -39.92 -26.49 29.38
CA ARG A 551 -40.32 -26.09 30.72
C ARG A 551 -40.77 -24.63 30.72
N GLU A 552 -42.12 -24.51 30.85
CA GLU A 552 -42.89 -23.46 31.49
C GLU A 552 -42.72 -22.02 31.02
N ARG A 553 -43.64 -21.58 30.17
CA ARG A 553 -44.48 -20.38 30.55
C ARG A 553 -45.91 -20.65 30.07
N VAL A 554 -46.74 -21.07 31.01
CA VAL A 554 -48.16 -20.95 30.93
C VAL A 554 -48.55 -19.49 31.12
#